data_28dc53b5eabb16b31baaf2372908f8aa
#
_entry.id   28dc53b5eabb16b31baaf2372908f8aa
#
_cell.length_a   1.000
_cell.length_b   1.000
_cell.length_c   1.000
_cell.angle_alpha   90.00
_cell.angle_beta   90.00
_cell.angle_gamma   90.00
#
_symmetry.space_group_name_H-M   'P 1'
#
loop_
_entity.id
_entity.type
_entity.pdbx_description
1 polymer ?
#
loop_
_entity_poly.entity_id
_entity_poly.type
_entity_poly.pdbx_seq_one_letter_code
_entity_poly.pdbx_strand_id
1 'polypeptide(L)'
;MMATLAVVVSFASCSSSGDNETPTYKEPTYTQHEDPQWEDPSAGGSSTTTGGSSSATPYSSDMTMYVQLPDSMKAYLSNADKLAAFCGAECRGVATRPANDEVWMIRIYGEANEEITLKYYRADKKYIYDSVEPQIVLSNDGQMGTYDDPVTVFMRVEE
;
A
#
# COMPACT_ATOMS: atom_id res chain seq x y z
N MET A 1 29.38 -19.51 -79.95
CA MET A 1 28.65 -18.29 -79.51
C MET A 1 28.27 -18.40 -78.08
N MET A 2 29.05 -17.76 -77.22
CA MET A 2 28.82 -17.77 -75.80
C MET A 2 28.17 -16.44 -75.41
N ALA A 3 26.95 -16.47 -74.83
CA ALA A 3 26.26 -15.33 -74.32
C ALA A 3 26.54 -15.19 -72.83
N THR A 4 27.24 -14.15 -72.46
CA THR A 4 27.57 -13.84 -71.06
C THR A 4 26.42 -13.01 -70.46
N LEU A 5 25.74 -13.60 -69.48
CA LEU A 5 24.66 -12.94 -68.70
C LEU A 5 25.29 -12.16 -67.54
N ALA A 6 25.25 -10.83 -67.63
CA ALA A 6 25.67 -9.95 -66.53
C ALA A 6 24.54 -9.79 -65.55
N VAL A 7 24.73 -10.28 -64.29
CA VAL A 7 23.82 -10.04 -63.20
C VAL A 7 24.21 -8.72 -62.52
N VAL A 8 23.36 -7.71 -62.63
CA VAL A 8 23.48 -6.45 -61.90
C VAL A 8 22.85 -6.61 -60.53
N VAL A 9 23.70 -6.71 -59.48
CA VAL A 9 23.23 -6.71 -58.09
C VAL A 9 23.06 -5.23 -57.65
N SER A 10 21.83 -4.78 -57.57
CA SER A 10 21.50 -3.47 -57.04
C SER A 10 21.51 -3.58 -55.47
N PHE A 11 22.52 -2.97 -54.87
CA PHE A 11 22.50 -2.78 -53.40
C PHE A 11 21.52 -1.61 -53.10
N ALA A 12 20.34 -1.95 -52.60
CA ALA A 12 19.47 -0.99 -51.96
C ALA A 12 20.11 -0.55 -50.62
N SER A 13 20.63 0.66 -50.61
CA SER A 13 21.08 1.35 -49.43
C SER A 13 19.84 1.69 -48.59
N CYS A 14 19.54 0.89 -47.59
CA CYS A 14 18.62 1.27 -46.50
C CYS A 14 19.35 2.31 -45.63
N SER A 15 19.10 3.58 -45.87
CA SER A 15 19.37 4.62 -44.90
C SER A 15 18.34 4.48 -43.77
N SER A 16 18.70 3.75 -42.71
CA SER A 16 17.95 3.79 -41.46
C SER A 16 18.20 5.14 -40.82
N SER A 17 17.26 6.04 -40.96
CA SER A 17 17.11 7.16 -40.03
C SER A 17 16.86 6.53 -38.66
N GLY A 18 17.90 6.44 -37.84
CA GLY A 18 17.79 6.00 -36.50
C GLY A 18 17.06 7.09 -35.70
N ASP A 19 15.76 7.01 -35.64
CA ASP A 19 15.00 7.62 -34.57
C ASP A 19 15.38 6.83 -33.33
N ASN A 20 16.35 7.37 -32.60
CA ASN A 20 16.77 6.87 -31.30
C ASN A 20 15.71 7.31 -30.29
N GLU A 21 14.49 6.78 -30.45
CA GLU A 21 13.47 6.90 -29.42
C GLU A 21 13.96 6.11 -28.21
N THR A 22 14.52 6.85 -27.25
CA THR A 22 14.75 6.31 -25.92
C THR A 22 13.42 5.76 -25.44
N PRO A 23 13.29 4.45 -25.12
CA PRO A 23 12.03 3.90 -24.67
C PRO A 23 11.60 4.69 -23.43
N THR A 24 10.58 5.53 -23.58
CA THR A 24 10.02 6.27 -22.46
C THR A 24 9.30 5.24 -21.60
N TYR A 25 9.87 4.95 -20.44
CA TYR A 25 9.19 4.12 -19.45
C TYR A 25 7.85 4.79 -19.11
N LYS A 26 6.77 4.16 -19.51
CA LYS A 26 5.43 4.59 -19.14
C LYS A 26 5.10 3.90 -17.83
N GLU A 27 5.01 4.68 -16.76
CA GLU A 27 4.56 4.17 -15.46
C GLU A 27 3.19 3.50 -15.64
N PRO A 28 2.98 2.27 -15.09
CA PRO A 28 1.70 1.61 -15.18
C PRO A 28 0.63 2.47 -14.50
N THR A 29 -0.55 2.55 -15.11
CA THR A 29 -1.69 3.28 -14.57
C THR A 29 -2.59 2.27 -13.85
N TYR A 30 -2.82 2.51 -12.57
CA TYR A 30 -3.70 1.70 -11.73
C TYR A 30 -5.04 2.38 -11.51
N THR A 31 -5.99 1.66 -10.93
CA THR A 31 -7.29 2.21 -10.55
C THR A 31 -7.10 3.32 -9.50
N GLN A 32 -7.70 4.48 -9.76
CA GLN A 32 -7.71 5.58 -8.81
C GLN A 32 -8.94 5.51 -7.92
N HIS A 33 -8.74 5.78 -6.64
CA HIS A 33 -9.77 5.78 -5.62
C HIS A 33 -9.96 7.19 -5.06
N GLU A 34 -11.18 7.53 -4.70
CA GLU A 34 -11.43 8.74 -3.91
C GLU A 34 -10.81 8.58 -2.51
N ASP A 35 -10.61 9.70 -1.83
CA ASP A 35 -10.05 9.70 -0.48
C ASP A 35 -10.89 8.82 0.46
N PRO A 36 -10.36 7.67 0.93
CA PRO A 36 -11.14 6.75 1.71
C PRO A 36 -11.51 7.35 3.08
N GLN A 37 -12.77 7.19 3.44
CA GLN A 37 -13.30 7.59 4.75
C GLN A 37 -13.35 6.34 5.66
N TRP A 38 -12.17 5.75 5.91
CA TRP A 38 -12.08 4.61 6.83
C TRP A 38 -12.42 5.04 8.25
N GLU A 39 -13.32 4.31 8.88
CA GLU A 39 -13.77 4.61 10.23
C GLU A 39 -13.08 3.68 11.23
N ASP A 40 -12.47 4.29 12.25
CA ASP A 40 -11.88 3.54 13.36
C ASP A 40 -13.01 2.94 14.22
N PRO A 41 -13.03 1.62 14.45
CA PRO A 41 -14.07 0.99 15.25
C PRO A 41 -14.16 1.51 16.69
N SER A 42 -13.07 2.10 17.21
CA SER A 42 -13.06 2.73 18.53
C SER A 42 -13.70 4.13 18.55
N ALA A 43 -13.83 4.78 17.39
CA ALA A 43 -14.40 6.14 17.31
C ALA A 43 -15.92 6.17 17.50
N GLY A 44 -16.62 5.04 17.32
CA GLY A 44 -18.08 4.90 17.46
C GLY A 44 -18.59 4.77 18.89
N GLY A 45 -17.73 4.68 19.88
CA GLY A 45 -18.08 4.45 21.29
C GLY A 45 -18.50 5.72 22.04
N SER A 46 -19.43 6.54 21.54
CA SER A 46 -20.08 7.57 22.33
C SER A 46 -21.21 6.95 23.18
N SER A 47 -20.85 6.23 24.24
CA SER A 47 -21.80 5.89 25.29
C SER A 47 -21.82 7.02 26.32
N THR A 48 -22.84 7.84 26.28
CA THR A 48 -23.22 8.72 27.41
C THR A 48 -23.68 7.86 28.57
N THR A 49 -22.74 7.35 29.35
CA THR A 49 -23.03 6.82 30.70
C THR A 49 -21.90 7.22 31.63
N THR A 50 -22.27 7.91 32.66
CA THR A 50 -21.46 8.44 33.75
C THR A 50 -20.54 7.35 34.34
N GLY A 51 -19.21 7.54 34.20
CA GLY A 51 -18.22 6.85 35.00
C GLY A 51 -17.62 5.59 34.37
N GLY A 52 -16.57 5.78 33.56
CA GLY A 52 -15.73 4.69 33.06
C GLY A 52 -15.37 4.91 31.61
N SER A 53 -14.13 5.33 31.34
CA SER A 53 -13.58 5.42 30.00
C SER A 53 -13.30 4.00 29.51
N SER A 54 -14.27 3.37 28.90
CA SER A 54 -14.04 2.20 28.04
C SER A 54 -14.72 2.50 26.71
N SER A 55 -13.90 2.75 25.70
CA SER A 55 -14.29 2.69 24.30
C SER A 55 -14.66 1.22 24.02
N ALA A 56 -15.94 0.90 24.17
CA ALA A 56 -16.41 -0.46 23.98
C ALA A 56 -16.49 -0.74 22.47
N THR A 57 -15.45 -1.35 21.94
CA THR A 57 -15.53 -1.97 20.62
C THR A 57 -16.30 -3.30 20.74
N PRO A 58 -17.00 -3.76 19.69
CA PRO A 58 -17.69 -5.05 19.72
C PRO A 58 -16.75 -6.26 19.70
N TYR A 59 -15.44 -6.03 19.69
CA TYR A 59 -14.42 -7.07 19.54
C TYR A 59 -13.83 -7.50 20.88
N SER A 60 -13.48 -8.78 20.97
CA SER A 60 -12.95 -9.40 22.21
C SER A 60 -11.44 -9.25 22.35
N SER A 61 -10.75 -8.90 21.27
CA SER A 61 -9.29 -8.83 21.21
C SER A 61 -8.82 -7.57 20.50
N ASP A 62 -7.61 -7.16 20.84
CA ASP A 62 -6.91 -6.12 20.10
C ASP A 62 -5.40 -6.38 20.06
N MET A 63 -4.71 -5.76 19.09
CA MET A 63 -3.26 -5.72 19.03
C MET A 63 -2.79 -4.35 18.57
N THR A 64 -1.58 -3.99 18.96
CA THR A 64 -0.93 -2.76 18.50
C THR A 64 0.21 -3.10 17.53
N MET A 65 0.26 -2.38 16.42
CA MET A 65 1.38 -2.48 15.49
C MET A 65 2.07 -1.14 15.30
N TYR A 66 3.40 -1.21 15.16
CA TYR A 66 4.22 -0.14 14.63
C TYR A 66 4.77 -0.56 13.28
N VAL A 67 4.42 0.19 12.25
CA VAL A 67 4.66 -0.19 10.84
C VAL A 67 5.39 0.91 10.11
N GLN A 68 6.24 0.51 9.20
CA GLN A 68 6.83 1.39 8.19
C GLN A 68 6.66 0.79 6.80
N LEU A 69 6.64 1.64 5.80
CA LEU A 69 6.69 1.23 4.40
C LEU A 69 8.14 0.89 3.99
N PRO A 70 8.35 0.10 2.93
CA PRO A 70 9.68 -0.15 2.41
C PRO A 70 10.30 1.14 1.86
N ASP A 71 11.64 1.24 1.85
CA ASP A 71 12.38 2.43 1.47
C ASP A 71 12.01 2.98 0.09
N SER A 72 11.64 2.09 -0.84
CA SER A 72 11.15 2.49 -2.16
C SER A 72 9.85 3.30 -2.13
N MET A 73 9.06 3.21 -1.08
CA MET A 73 7.80 3.94 -0.89
C MET A 73 7.96 5.15 0.05
N LYS A 74 8.90 5.09 1.00
CA LYS A 74 9.12 6.17 1.98
C LYS A 74 9.40 7.53 1.35
N ALA A 75 10.12 7.57 0.21
CA ALA A 75 10.42 8.79 -0.52
C ALA A 75 9.18 9.56 -1.01
N TYR A 76 8.03 8.90 -1.04
CA TYR A 76 6.76 9.45 -1.52
C TYR A 76 5.73 9.67 -0.41
N LEU A 77 6.10 9.42 0.84
CA LEU A 77 5.20 9.61 1.98
C LEU A 77 4.74 11.06 2.09
N SER A 78 3.44 11.21 2.28
CA SER A 78 2.77 12.49 2.46
C SER A 78 1.92 12.48 3.74
N ASN A 79 1.73 13.62 4.38
CA ASN A 79 0.85 13.74 5.54
C ASN A 79 -0.64 13.50 5.21
N ALA A 80 -1.00 13.51 3.92
CA ALA A 80 -2.34 13.19 3.44
C ALA A 80 -2.56 11.68 3.21
N ASP A 81 -1.50 10.87 3.28
CA ASP A 81 -1.61 9.43 3.14
C ASP A 81 -2.29 8.80 4.35
N LYS A 82 -2.96 7.68 4.12
CA LYS A 82 -3.70 6.96 5.16
C LYS A 82 -3.31 5.49 5.19
N LEU A 83 -3.37 4.89 6.36
CA LEU A 83 -3.16 3.46 6.57
C LEU A 83 -4.26 2.94 7.49
N ALA A 84 -4.84 1.80 7.15
CA ALA A 84 -5.86 1.15 7.98
C ALA A 84 -5.73 -0.37 7.90
N ALA A 85 -6.26 -1.06 8.91
CA ALA A 85 -6.30 -2.51 9.01
C ALA A 85 -7.70 -3.03 8.66
N PHE A 86 -7.75 -4.15 7.98
CA PHE A 86 -8.98 -4.80 7.54
C PHE A 86 -8.97 -6.29 7.84
N CYS A 87 -10.14 -6.82 8.21
CA CYS A 87 -10.45 -8.24 8.14
C CYS A 87 -11.51 -8.41 7.06
N GLY A 88 -11.14 -8.99 5.91
CA GLY A 88 -11.98 -8.95 4.73
C GLY A 88 -12.31 -7.52 4.29
N ALA A 89 -13.58 -7.15 4.26
CA ALA A 89 -14.02 -5.81 3.89
C ALA A 89 -14.23 -4.86 5.08
N GLU A 90 -14.07 -5.36 6.30
CA GLU A 90 -14.38 -4.62 7.52
C GLU A 90 -13.12 -3.92 8.07
N CYS A 91 -13.22 -2.58 8.28
CA CYS A 91 -12.15 -1.82 8.90
C CYS A 91 -12.02 -2.19 10.38
N ARG A 92 -10.83 -2.53 10.81
CA ARG A 92 -10.48 -3.00 12.14
C ARG A 92 -9.60 -2.03 12.92
N GLY A 93 -9.18 -0.96 12.28
CA GLY A 93 -8.41 0.11 12.90
C GLY A 93 -7.87 1.09 11.86
N VAL A 94 -7.72 2.33 12.26
CA VAL A 94 -7.11 3.38 11.45
C VAL A 94 -5.80 3.82 12.10
N ALA A 95 -4.74 3.83 11.33
CA ALA A 95 -3.42 4.19 11.83
C ALA A 95 -3.28 5.69 12.05
N THR A 96 -2.43 6.03 13.01
CA THR A 96 -1.97 7.39 13.25
C THR A 96 -0.47 7.49 12.94
N ARG A 97 -0.05 8.64 12.47
CA ARG A 97 1.36 8.93 12.19
C ARG A 97 1.64 10.40 12.51
N PRO A 98 2.69 10.74 13.28
CA PRO A 98 3.11 12.12 13.45
C PRO A 98 3.48 12.74 12.08
N ALA A 99 3.25 14.04 11.94
CA ALA A 99 3.59 14.74 10.70
C ALA A 99 5.09 14.59 10.38
N ASN A 100 5.39 14.24 9.14
CA ASN A 100 6.74 14.01 8.61
C ASN A 100 7.49 12.82 9.25
N ASP A 101 6.80 11.95 9.96
CA ASP A 101 7.34 10.69 10.45
C ASP A 101 7.22 9.59 9.39
N GLU A 102 7.97 8.51 9.55
CA GLU A 102 7.89 7.31 8.70
C GLU A 102 7.15 6.16 9.38
N VAL A 103 6.96 6.25 10.69
CA VAL A 103 6.36 5.18 11.50
C VAL A 103 4.89 5.46 11.74
N TRP A 104 4.08 4.47 11.42
CA TRP A 104 2.65 4.43 11.71
C TRP A 104 2.39 3.59 12.97
N MET A 105 1.52 4.07 13.84
CA MET A 105 0.97 3.27 14.92
C MET A 105 -0.48 2.95 14.61
N ILE A 106 -0.85 1.69 14.72
CA ILE A 106 -2.22 1.23 14.52
C ILE A 106 -2.64 0.28 15.65
N ARG A 107 -3.83 0.52 16.20
CA ARG A 107 -4.51 -0.43 17.08
C ARG A 107 -5.57 -1.15 16.26
N ILE A 108 -5.51 -2.46 16.26
CA ILE A 108 -6.33 -3.35 15.44
C ILE A 108 -7.25 -4.12 16.37
N TYR A 109 -8.54 -4.05 16.13
CA TYR A 109 -9.58 -4.71 16.90
C TYR A 109 -10.16 -5.90 16.14
N GLY A 110 -10.46 -6.98 16.83
CA GLY A 110 -11.03 -8.16 16.19
C GLY A 110 -11.16 -9.35 17.13
N GLU A 111 -11.22 -10.53 16.53
CA GLU A 111 -11.15 -11.79 17.22
C GLU A 111 -9.74 -12.40 17.06
N ALA A 112 -9.29 -13.15 18.07
CA ALA A 112 -7.99 -13.80 18.01
C ALA A 112 -7.90 -14.75 16.79
N ASN A 113 -6.75 -14.76 16.12
CA ASN A 113 -6.43 -15.53 14.92
C ASN A 113 -7.09 -15.04 13.61
N GLU A 114 -7.75 -13.90 13.59
CA GLU A 114 -8.17 -13.29 12.33
C GLU A 114 -6.96 -12.84 11.50
N GLU A 115 -7.03 -13.06 10.20
CA GLU A 115 -6.04 -12.54 9.25
C GLU A 115 -6.35 -11.09 8.93
N ILE A 116 -5.33 -10.26 9.02
CA ILE A 116 -5.44 -8.82 8.84
C ILE A 116 -4.67 -8.40 7.58
N THR A 117 -5.32 -7.60 6.74
CA THR A 117 -4.69 -6.92 5.62
C THR A 117 -4.58 -5.42 5.95
N LEU A 118 -3.40 -4.84 5.81
CA LEU A 118 -3.27 -3.39 5.86
C LEU A 118 -3.53 -2.81 4.47
N LYS A 119 -4.32 -1.73 4.42
CA LYS A 119 -4.54 -0.95 3.20
C LYS A 119 -3.87 0.42 3.36
N TYR A 120 -3.03 0.77 2.41
CA TYR A 120 -2.36 2.06 2.35
C TYR A 120 -2.90 2.88 1.19
N TYR A 121 -3.45 4.06 1.50
CA TYR A 121 -3.88 5.03 0.50
C TYR A 121 -2.79 6.07 0.28
N ARG A 122 -2.27 6.12 -0.94
CA ARG A 122 -1.30 7.09 -1.40
C ARG A 122 -2.02 8.26 -2.06
N ALA A 123 -2.08 9.39 -1.36
CA ALA A 123 -2.94 10.53 -1.72
C ALA A 123 -2.54 11.22 -3.03
N ASP A 124 -1.24 11.34 -3.35
CA ASP A 124 -0.76 12.00 -4.58
C ASP A 124 -1.14 11.27 -5.87
N LYS A 125 -1.28 9.95 -5.81
CA LYS A 125 -1.68 9.08 -6.92
C LYS A 125 -3.11 8.61 -6.84
N LYS A 126 -3.74 8.73 -5.68
CA LYS A 126 -5.05 8.17 -5.36
C LYS A 126 -5.10 6.65 -5.50
N TYR A 127 -4.01 5.97 -5.20
CA TYR A 127 -3.90 4.52 -5.27
C TYR A 127 -4.06 3.89 -3.89
N ILE A 128 -4.71 2.73 -3.86
CA ILE A 128 -4.77 1.87 -2.68
C ILE A 128 -3.81 0.70 -2.89
N TYR A 129 -3.09 0.35 -1.84
CA TYR A 129 -2.17 -0.77 -1.77
C TYR A 129 -2.59 -1.70 -0.65
N ASP A 130 -2.53 -3.00 -0.91
CA ASP A 130 -2.74 -4.05 0.08
C ASP A 130 -1.41 -4.61 0.58
N SER A 131 -1.32 -4.92 1.86
CA SER A 131 -0.15 -5.59 2.43
C SER A 131 -0.04 -7.03 1.91
N VAL A 132 1.17 -7.43 1.57
CA VAL A 132 1.47 -8.79 1.12
C VAL A 132 2.40 -9.54 2.07
N GLU A 133 3.30 -8.83 2.75
CA GLU A 133 4.25 -9.39 3.71
C GLU A 133 4.59 -8.34 4.80
N PRO A 134 4.76 -8.77 6.06
CA PRO A 134 4.51 -10.11 6.57
C PRO A 134 3.02 -10.43 6.66
N GLN A 135 2.65 -11.72 6.78
CA GLN A 135 1.29 -12.10 7.15
C GLN A 135 1.00 -11.61 8.56
N ILE A 136 -0.12 -10.93 8.72
CA ILE A 136 -0.55 -10.35 10.00
C ILE A 136 -1.71 -11.18 10.52
N VAL A 137 -1.54 -11.72 11.73
CA VAL A 137 -2.58 -12.47 12.42
C VAL A 137 -2.84 -11.81 13.78
N LEU A 138 -4.09 -11.47 14.03
CA LEU A 138 -4.48 -10.80 15.28
C LEU A 138 -4.24 -11.71 16.48
N SER A 139 -3.47 -11.22 17.44
CA SER A 139 -3.24 -11.88 18.73
C SER A 139 -3.81 -11.03 19.86
N ASN A 140 -4.44 -11.67 20.83
CA ASN A 140 -5.02 -10.96 21.97
C ASN A 140 -3.95 -10.21 22.76
N ASP A 141 -4.17 -8.92 23.00
CA ASP A 141 -3.22 -8.01 23.66
C ASP A 141 -1.82 -8.04 23.02
N GLY A 142 -1.76 -8.37 21.71
CA GLY A 142 -0.52 -8.52 20.98
C GLY A 142 0.14 -7.19 20.63
N GLN A 143 1.45 -7.28 20.43
CA GLN A 143 2.23 -6.17 19.88
C GLN A 143 3.12 -6.68 18.75
N MET A 144 3.17 -5.93 17.65
CA MET A 144 4.02 -6.23 16.51
C MET A 144 4.84 -5.00 16.13
N GLY A 145 6.16 -5.12 16.30
CA GLY A 145 7.10 -3.99 16.20
C GLY A 145 7.05 -3.02 17.37
N THR A 146 7.90 -2.04 17.33
CA THR A 146 7.97 -0.89 18.26
C THR A 146 8.22 0.38 17.44
N TYR A 147 8.13 1.55 18.07
CA TYR A 147 8.44 2.79 17.39
C TYR A 147 9.90 2.84 16.89
N ASP A 148 10.84 2.32 17.68
CA ASP A 148 12.27 2.30 17.37
C ASP A 148 12.67 1.13 16.44
N ASP A 149 11.82 0.11 16.34
CA ASP A 149 12.01 -1.08 15.48
C ASP A 149 10.67 -1.47 14.85
N PRO A 150 10.17 -0.65 13.92
CA PRO A 150 8.88 -0.89 13.26
C PRO A 150 8.96 -2.03 12.25
N VAL A 151 7.85 -2.73 12.09
CA VAL A 151 7.72 -3.78 11.07
C VAL A 151 7.66 -3.15 9.69
N THR A 152 8.54 -3.55 8.79
CA THR A 152 8.43 -3.17 7.37
C THR A 152 7.36 -4.01 6.71
N VAL A 153 6.34 -3.33 6.15
CA VAL A 153 5.23 -3.98 5.46
C VAL A 153 5.35 -3.74 3.96
N PHE A 154 5.47 -4.83 3.21
CA PHE A 154 5.50 -4.77 1.75
C PHE A 154 4.09 -4.69 1.20
N MET A 155 3.90 -3.82 0.24
CA MET A 155 2.61 -3.46 -0.32
C MET A 155 2.53 -3.78 -1.80
N ARG A 156 1.34 -4.15 -2.27
CA ARG A 156 1.01 -4.29 -3.69
C ARG A 156 -0.19 -3.40 -4.00
N VAL A 157 -0.13 -2.68 -5.12
CA VAL A 157 -1.27 -1.87 -5.56
C VAL A 157 -2.49 -2.75 -5.82
N GLU A 158 -3.65 -2.29 -5.42
CA GLU A 158 -4.94 -2.92 -5.72
C GLU A 158 -5.23 -2.76 -7.22
N GLU A 159 -5.55 -3.88 -7.92
CA GLU A 159 -5.81 -3.91 -9.38
C GLU A 159 -7.27 -3.59 -9.70
#